data_01b67db909fe0efe2a80ee2767a472ee
#
_entry.id   01b67db909fe0efe2a80ee2767a472ee
#
_cell.length_a   1.000
_cell.length_b   1.000
_cell.length_c   1.000
_cell.angle_alpha   90.00
_cell.angle_beta   90.00
_cell.angle_gamma   90.00
#
_symmetry.space_group_name_H-M   'P 1'
#
loop_
_entity.id
_entity.type
_entity.pdbx_description
1 polymer ?
#
loop_
_entity_poly.entity_id
_entity_poly.type
_entity_poly.pdbx_seq_one_letter_code
_entity_poly.pdbx_strand_id
1 'polypeptide(L)'
;MSYADPQAAGQTPSPFAGQPAGQVSQDPSANFVAGGVGGTNATQLSDYKIIRRNGSVVAFEPSKIAIAVTKAFLAVNGGQGAASARVREQVEQLTQVVVRALLRSRPNGGTFHIEDIQDQVELALMRSGEHNVARAYVLYREKRNQERASMTAAQAVAPQLVEHPGLNVMDNGVAKPLDMVALQTVIQSACEGLGDAVNAEPIIKETIKNLYEGVPMAQVYDSAILASRTLIEKDPAYSQVTARILMHTIRKEILGREVPQAAMPAEYVNYFPQFIKKGVDAELLDQKLLSFDLAKLGSALKAERDLQFNYLGLQTLYDRYFLHIEDHRIEMPQAFFMRVAMGLALNEVNREARAIEFYEILSTFDFMSSTPTLFNSATLRSQLSSCYLTTIPDDLDGIYEGLKENALLSKFAGGLGNDWTSVRALGSHIKGTNGKSQGVVPFLKVVNDTAVAVNQGGKRKGAVCAYLETWHLDVEEFLELRKIPVMTVAVRMT
;
A
#
# COMPACT_ATOMS: atom_id res chain seq x y z
N MET A 1 -34.23 38.18 -34.62
CA MET A 1 -33.80 37.88 -36.00
C MET A 1 -33.28 36.45 -35.92
N SER A 2 -34.13 35.59 -36.27
CA SER A 2 -34.42 34.85 -37.50
C SER A 2 -33.55 33.59 -37.57
N TYR A 3 -34.13 32.43 -37.24
CA TYR A 3 -34.59 31.28 -38.07
C TYR A 3 -33.48 30.67 -38.95
N ALA A 4 -33.19 29.40 -38.87
CA ALA A 4 -33.93 28.28 -39.46
C ALA A 4 -33.30 26.92 -39.10
N ASP A 5 -34.14 25.97 -38.69
CA ASP A 5 -34.14 24.52 -38.96
C ASP A 5 -34.73 24.28 -40.38
N PRO A 6 -34.80 23.09 -41.01
CA PRO A 6 -34.76 21.71 -40.53
C PRO A 6 -34.27 20.59 -41.52
N GLN A 7 -34.32 19.31 -41.03
CA GLN A 7 -34.67 18.03 -41.77
C GLN A 7 -33.59 17.38 -42.66
N ALA A 8 -33.43 16.04 -42.81
CA ALA A 8 -34.28 14.87 -42.59
C ALA A 8 -33.40 13.58 -42.62
N ALA A 9 -33.74 12.62 -41.82
CA ALA A 9 -34.24 11.26 -42.07
C ALA A 9 -33.45 10.28 -42.97
N GLY A 10 -33.30 9.03 -42.48
CA GLY A 10 -32.99 7.81 -43.26
C GLY A 10 -32.53 6.67 -42.32
N GLN A 11 -33.36 5.93 -41.86
CA GLN A 11 -33.89 4.57 -41.76
C GLN A 11 -32.87 3.44 -41.94
N THR A 12 -32.99 2.50 -40.98
CA THR A 12 -32.49 1.11 -40.88
C THR A 12 -32.79 0.22 -42.10
N PRO A 13 -32.13 -0.97 -42.27
CA PRO A 13 -32.70 -2.17 -41.62
C PRO A 13 -31.72 -3.26 -41.16
N SER A 14 -32.19 -4.08 -40.22
CA SER A 14 -31.75 -5.44 -39.90
C SER A 14 -32.24 -6.44 -40.93
N PRO A 15 -31.57 -7.61 -41.15
CA PRO A 15 -32.37 -8.83 -41.05
C PRO A 15 -31.70 -10.02 -40.34
N PHE A 16 -32.57 -10.75 -39.68
CA PHE A 16 -32.43 -12.15 -39.23
C PHE A 16 -32.44 -13.14 -40.41
N ALA A 17 -31.82 -14.32 -40.23
CA ALA A 17 -32.12 -15.69 -40.60
C ALA A 17 -30.83 -16.45 -40.92
N GLY A 18 -30.55 -17.70 -40.54
CA GLY A 18 -31.29 -18.84 -40.15
C GLY A 18 -30.29 -19.99 -39.95
N GLN A 19 -30.62 -20.96 -39.11
CA GLN A 19 -29.92 -22.22 -38.88
C GLN A 19 -29.98 -23.20 -40.05
N PRO A 20 -29.18 -24.31 -40.08
CA PRO A 20 -29.65 -25.50 -39.40
C PRO A 20 -28.60 -26.40 -38.71
N ALA A 21 -29.14 -27.36 -37.99
CA ALA A 21 -28.53 -28.32 -37.07
C ALA A 21 -27.80 -29.51 -37.74
N GLY A 22 -26.90 -30.15 -36.98
CA GLY A 22 -26.26 -31.43 -37.31
C GLY A 22 -25.49 -32.05 -36.15
N GLN A 23 -26.17 -32.91 -35.37
CA GLN A 23 -25.85 -34.18 -34.67
C GLN A 23 -24.48 -34.43 -34.03
N VAL A 24 -24.53 -34.54 -32.71
CA VAL A 24 -24.11 -35.55 -31.68
C VAL A 24 -23.07 -36.61 -32.07
N SER A 25 -21.98 -36.67 -31.31
CA SER A 25 -21.47 -37.93 -30.74
C SER A 25 -20.68 -37.65 -29.45
N GLN A 26 -20.95 -38.50 -28.43
CA GLN A 26 -20.44 -38.51 -27.07
C GLN A 26 -19.04 -39.11 -27.03
N ASP A 27 -18.13 -38.51 -26.23
CA ASP A 27 -17.23 -39.30 -25.38
C ASP A 27 -16.67 -38.40 -24.24
N PRO A 28 -16.74 -38.78 -22.97
CA PRO A 28 -16.44 -37.92 -21.85
C PRO A 28 -15.11 -38.30 -21.20
N SER A 29 -14.00 -37.90 -21.77
CA SER A 29 -12.72 -37.86 -21.04
C SER A 29 -11.64 -37.15 -21.86
N ALA A 30 -11.36 -35.93 -21.49
CA ALA A 30 -10.20 -35.08 -21.75
C ALA A 30 -10.56 -33.71 -22.33
N ASN A 31 -10.14 -32.73 -21.61
CA ASN A 31 -9.87 -31.35 -21.95
C ASN A 31 -10.62 -30.34 -21.06
N PHE A 32 -10.02 -30.12 -19.90
CA PHE A 32 -10.23 -28.87 -19.18
C PHE A 32 -9.46 -27.77 -19.92
N VAL A 33 -10.09 -27.17 -20.90
CA VAL A 33 -9.60 -25.90 -21.49
C VAL A 33 -10.03 -24.77 -20.55
N ALA A 34 -9.04 -24.11 -19.98
CA ALA A 34 -9.18 -22.92 -19.17
C ALA A 34 -9.97 -21.86 -19.98
N GLY A 35 -11.17 -21.55 -19.51
CA GLY A 35 -11.94 -20.41 -19.96
C GLY A 35 -11.16 -19.12 -19.71
N GLY A 36 -11.06 -18.30 -20.74
CA GLY A 36 -10.17 -17.16 -20.82
C GLY A 36 -10.30 -16.16 -19.68
N VAL A 37 -9.16 -15.95 -19.04
CA VAL A 37 -8.92 -14.79 -18.16
C VAL A 37 -8.87 -13.57 -19.08
N GLY A 38 -9.86 -12.69 -18.99
CA GLY A 38 -9.87 -11.42 -19.71
C GLY A 38 -8.65 -10.58 -19.35
N GLY A 39 -7.73 -10.43 -20.30
CA GLY A 39 -6.86 -9.27 -20.44
C GLY A 39 -5.62 -9.13 -19.57
N THR A 40 -5.02 -10.22 -19.05
CA THR A 40 -3.61 -10.19 -18.64
C THR A 40 -2.82 -11.19 -19.47
N ASN A 41 -1.94 -10.67 -20.32
CA ASN A 41 -1.15 -11.46 -21.25
C ASN A 41 -0.37 -12.56 -20.48
N ALA A 42 -0.43 -13.81 -20.96
CA ALA A 42 0.33 -14.94 -20.46
C ALA A 42 1.86 -14.66 -20.43
N THR A 43 2.33 -13.74 -21.24
CA THR A 43 3.71 -13.23 -21.28
C THR A 43 4.10 -12.45 -20.02
N GLN A 44 3.16 -11.82 -19.32
CA GLN A 44 3.45 -11.06 -18.09
C GLN A 44 3.64 -11.95 -16.85
N LEU A 45 3.13 -13.17 -16.83
CA LEU A 45 3.24 -14.06 -15.66
C LEU A 45 4.57 -14.83 -15.63
N SER A 46 5.27 -14.95 -16.74
CA SER A 46 6.60 -15.57 -16.82
C SER A 46 7.68 -14.83 -16.03
N ASP A 47 7.46 -13.52 -15.80
CA ASP A 47 8.40 -12.65 -15.11
C ASP A 47 8.31 -12.77 -13.59
N TYR A 48 7.35 -13.57 -13.10
CA TYR A 48 7.13 -13.80 -11.68
C TYR A 48 7.50 -15.20 -11.24
N LYS A 49 8.18 -15.30 -10.11
CA LYS A 49 8.61 -16.55 -9.49
C LYS A 49 8.13 -16.64 -8.04
N ILE A 50 8.09 -17.85 -7.50
CA ILE A 50 7.73 -18.11 -6.11
C ILE A 50 8.90 -18.78 -5.40
N ILE A 51 9.31 -18.26 -4.27
CA ILE A 51 10.19 -18.93 -3.32
C ILE A 51 9.32 -19.81 -2.42
N ARG A 52 9.50 -21.11 -2.50
CA ARG A 52 8.88 -22.06 -1.57
C ARG A 52 9.61 -22.06 -0.23
N ARG A 53 8.97 -22.57 0.80
CA ARG A 53 9.53 -22.69 2.16
C ARG A 53 10.82 -23.51 2.24
N ASN A 54 11.06 -24.41 1.30
CA ASN A 54 12.29 -25.18 1.20
C ASN A 54 13.38 -24.46 0.38
N GLY A 55 13.20 -23.19 0.08
CA GLY A 55 14.13 -22.38 -0.70
C GLY A 55 14.06 -22.58 -2.21
N SER A 56 13.30 -23.56 -2.72
CA SER A 56 13.20 -23.76 -4.17
C SER A 56 12.39 -22.66 -4.84
N VAL A 57 12.90 -22.14 -5.96
CA VAL A 57 12.23 -21.13 -6.77
C VAL A 57 11.48 -21.83 -7.91
N VAL A 58 10.20 -21.52 -8.04
CA VAL A 58 9.32 -22.07 -9.07
C VAL A 58 8.58 -20.97 -9.80
N ALA A 59 8.07 -21.24 -11.00
CA ALA A 59 7.23 -20.31 -11.74
C ALA A 59 5.95 -19.96 -10.95
N PHE A 60 5.47 -18.74 -11.12
CA PHE A 60 4.19 -18.30 -10.55
C PHE A 60 3.03 -18.91 -11.32
N GLU A 61 2.25 -19.74 -10.65
CA GLU A 61 1.11 -20.44 -11.22
C GLU A 61 -0.18 -20.08 -10.46
N PRO A 62 -1.05 -19.22 -10.99
CA PRO A 62 -2.33 -18.86 -10.37
C PRO A 62 -3.23 -20.04 -10.03
N SER A 63 -3.16 -21.12 -10.79
CA SER A 63 -3.92 -22.36 -10.56
C SER A 63 -3.67 -22.97 -9.18
N LYS A 64 -2.47 -22.81 -8.63
CA LYS A 64 -2.14 -23.28 -7.26
C LYS A 64 -2.85 -22.48 -6.18
N ILE A 65 -3.12 -21.20 -6.42
CA ILE A 65 -3.92 -20.35 -5.54
C ILE A 65 -5.38 -20.85 -5.57
N ALA A 66 -5.93 -21.07 -6.77
CA ALA A 66 -7.28 -21.61 -6.92
C ALA A 66 -7.46 -22.95 -6.18
N ILE A 67 -6.50 -23.87 -6.29
CA ILE A 67 -6.52 -25.17 -5.57
C ILE A 67 -6.51 -24.96 -4.05
N ALA A 68 -5.71 -24.02 -3.54
CA ALA A 68 -5.63 -23.76 -2.10
C ALA A 68 -6.94 -23.15 -1.58
N VAL A 69 -7.55 -22.22 -2.29
CA VAL A 69 -8.85 -21.63 -1.95
C VAL A 69 -9.95 -22.68 -2.03
N THR A 70 -9.99 -23.51 -3.07
CA THR A 70 -10.94 -24.64 -3.20
C THR A 70 -10.88 -25.60 -2.00
N LYS A 71 -9.67 -25.93 -1.55
CA LYS A 71 -9.49 -26.80 -0.37
C LYS A 71 -10.05 -26.18 0.91
N ALA A 72 -9.92 -24.85 1.05
CA ALA A 72 -10.50 -24.14 2.19
C ALA A 72 -12.04 -24.17 2.15
N PHE A 73 -12.67 -24.00 1.00
CA PHE A 73 -14.11 -24.17 0.81
C PHE A 73 -14.58 -25.60 1.06
N LEU A 74 -13.81 -26.59 0.61
CA LEU A 74 -14.09 -28.02 0.88
C LEU A 74 -14.11 -28.34 2.38
N ALA A 75 -13.20 -27.76 3.14
CA ALA A 75 -13.11 -27.99 4.59
C ALA A 75 -14.32 -27.46 5.36
N VAL A 76 -15.00 -26.43 4.83
CA VAL A 76 -16.17 -25.81 5.47
C VAL A 76 -17.49 -26.36 4.94
N ASN A 77 -17.60 -26.52 3.61
CA ASN A 77 -18.88 -26.82 2.94
C ASN A 77 -19.08 -28.30 2.60
N GLY A 78 -18.06 -29.15 2.86
CA GLY A 78 -18.09 -30.55 2.46
C GLY A 78 -17.98 -30.78 0.94
N GLY A 79 -17.84 -32.03 0.52
CA GLY A 79 -17.54 -32.37 -0.88
C GLY A 79 -18.61 -31.94 -1.90
N GLN A 80 -19.90 -32.07 -1.58
CA GLN A 80 -21.00 -31.68 -2.49
C GLN A 80 -21.20 -30.17 -2.53
N GLY A 81 -21.04 -29.47 -1.41
CA GLY A 81 -21.18 -28.01 -1.34
C GLY A 81 -20.08 -27.28 -2.09
N ALA A 82 -18.86 -27.80 -2.03
CA ALA A 82 -17.71 -27.20 -2.72
C ALA A 82 -17.70 -27.43 -4.25
N ALA A 83 -18.44 -28.40 -4.75
CA ALA A 83 -18.60 -28.66 -6.20
C ALA A 83 -19.65 -27.78 -6.88
N SER A 84 -20.34 -26.91 -6.12
CA SER A 84 -21.38 -26.03 -6.67
C SER A 84 -20.80 -25.00 -7.65
N ALA A 85 -21.60 -24.60 -8.65
CA ALA A 85 -21.21 -23.58 -9.63
C ALA A 85 -20.85 -22.25 -8.93
N ARG A 86 -21.58 -21.89 -7.88
CA ARG A 86 -21.34 -20.70 -7.05
C ARG A 86 -19.95 -20.71 -6.41
N VAL A 87 -19.55 -21.83 -5.81
CA VAL A 87 -18.22 -21.93 -5.16
C VAL A 87 -17.12 -21.87 -6.20
N ARG A 88 -17.28 -22.46 -7.37
CA ARG A 88 -16.30 -22.37 -8.46
C ARG A 88 -16.10 -20.94 -8.92
N GLU A 89 -17.19 -20.20 -9.12
CA GLU A 89 -17.13 -18.78 -9.49
C GLU A 89 -16.46 -17.93 -8.41
N GLN A 90 -16.80 -18.16 -7.14
CA GLN A 90 -16.15 -17.47 -6.01
C GLN A 90 -14.64 -17.76 -5.93
N VAL A 91 -14.23 -19.01 -6.13
CA VAL A 91 -12.81 -19.40 -6.17
C VAL A 91 -12.08 -18.67 -7.30
N GLU A 92 -12.70 -18.58 -8.48
CA GLU A 92 -12.11 -17.87 -9.61
C GLU A 92 -11.96 -16.37 -9.33
N GLN A 93 -13.01 -15.72 -8.83
CA GLN A 93 -13.00 -14.30 -8.45
C GLN A 93 -11.94 -14.02 -7.37
N LEU A 94 -11.87 -14.83 -6.32
CA LEU A 94 -10.86 -14.71 -5.26
C LEU A 94 -9.45 -14.89 -5.80
N THR A 95 -9.23 -15.88 -6.67
CA THR A 95 -7.93 -16.10 -7.31
C THR A 95 -7.50 -14.87 -8.11
N GLN A 96 -8.40 -14.28 -8.89
CA GLN A 96 -8.11 -13.06 -9.66
C GLN A 96 -7.83 -11.84 -8.76
N VAL A 97 -8.51 -11.72 -7.62
CA VAL A 97 -8.25 -10.66 -6.63
C VAL A 97 -6.85 -10.79 -6.06
N VAL A 98 -6.46 -12.00 -5.65
CA VAL A 98 -5.11 -12.29 -5.11
C VAL A 98 -4.03 -12.03 -6.16
N VAL A 99 -4.18 -12.54 -7.37
CA VAL A 99 -3.23 -12.33 -8.46
C VAL A 99 -3.05 -10.84 -8.75
N ARG A 100 -4.14 -10.09 -8.89
CA ARG A 100 -4.08 -8.63 -9.12
C ARG A 100 -3.40 -7.89 -7.96
N ALA A 101 -3.60 -8.31 -6.71
CA ALA A 101 -2.96 -7.70 -5.56
C ALA A 101 -1.44 -7.94 -5.58
N LEU A 102 -1.01 -9.17 -5.89
CA LEU A 102 0.40 -9.53 -6.02
C LEU A 102 1.08 -8.76 -7.16
N LEU A 103 0.48 -8.75 -8.35
CA LEU A 103 1.04 -8.04 -9.51
C LEU A 103 1.16 -6.52 -9.28
N ARG A 104 0.21 -5.91 -8.56
CA ARG A 104 0.31 -4.49 -8.19
C ARG A 104 1.44 -4.20 -7.21
N SER A 105 1.79 -5.15 -6.36
CA SER A 105 2.91 -4.96 -5.42
C SER A 105 4.28 -5.00 -6.10
N ARG A 106 4.37 -5.60 -7.29
CA ARG A 106 5.60 -5.73 -8.08
C ARG A 106 5.31 -5.55 -9.58
N PRO A 107 5.07 -4.32 -10.04
CA PRO A 107 4.61 -4.06 -11.42
C PRO A 107 5.60 -4.48 -12.51
N ASN A 108 6.88 -4.55 -12.19
CA ASN A 108 7.98 -4.86 -13.12
C ASN A 108 8.46 -6.33 -13.06
N GLY A 109 7.66 -7.22 -12.50
CA GLY A 109 8.07 -8.61 -12.27
C GLY A 109 8.80 -8.81 -10.93
N GLY A 110 9.20 -10.05 -10.65
CA GLY A 110 9.97 -10.38 -9.46
C GLY A 110 9.56 -11.68 -8.77
N THR A 111 10.01 -11.85 -7.54
CA THR A 111 9.80 -13.08 -6.79
C THR A 111 8.95 -12.83 -5.56
N PHE A 112 7.91 -13.63 -5.36
CA PHE A 112 7.08 -13.64 -4.15
C PHE A 112 7.52 -14.76 -3.22
N HIS A 113 7.50 -14.50 -1.93
CA HIS A 113 7.58 -15.58 -0.96
C HIS A 113 6.23 -16.30 -0.87
N ILE A 114 6.23 -17.61 -0.62
CA ILE A 114 4.98 -18.37 -0.50
C ILE A 114 4.07 -17.83 0.62
N GLU A 115 4.65 -17.26 1.67
CA GLU A 115 3.91 -16.64 2.76
C GLU A 115 3.16 -15.38 2.30
N ASP A 116 3.78 -14.54 1.47
CA ASP A 116 3.12 -13.33 0.94
C ASP A 116 1.86 -13.70 0.14
N ILE A 117 1.95 -14.81 -0.61
CA ILE A 117 0.80 -15.33 -1.38
C ILE A 117 -0.28 -15.83 -0.42
N GLN A 118 0.10 -16.54 0.64
CA GLN A 118 -0.85 -17.06 1.63
C GLN A 118 -1.54 -15.93 2.40
N ASP A 119 -0.82 -14.89 2.77
CA ASP A 119 -1.37 -13.70 3.42
C ASP A 119 -2.37 -12.97 2.51
N GLN A 120 -2.07 -12.86 1.21
CA GLN A 120 -3.02 -12.29 0.25
C GLN A 120 -4.27 -13.16 0.05
N VAL A 121 -4.15 -14.48 0.11
CA VAL A 121 -5.29 -15.41 0.06
C VAL A 121 -6.17 -15.23 1.29
N GLU A 122 -5.59 -15.19 2.48
CA GLU A 122 -6.30 -14.95 3.74
C GLU A 122 -7.04 -13.61 3.71
N LEU A 123 -6.35 -12.55 3.30
CA LEU A 123 -6.92 -11.21 3.19
C LEU A 123 -8.07 -11.15 2.18
N ALA A 124 -7.97 -11.85 1.05
CA ALA A 124 -9.02 -11.93 0.05
C ALA A 124 -10.25 -12.67 0.58
N LEU A 125 -10.06 -13.78 1.28
CA LEU A 125 -11.15 -14.54 1.94
C LEU A 125 -11.85 -13.71 3.02
N MET A 126 -11.11 -12.98 3.84
CA MET A 126 -11.67 -12.09 4.85
C MET A 126 -12.53 -10.98 4.23
N ARG A 127 -12.01 -10.34 3.17
CA ARG A 127 -12.69 -9.23 2.49
C ARG A 127 -13.93 -9.65 1.69
N SER A 128 -13.99 -10.90 1.25
CA SER A 128 -15.15 -11.42 0.53
C SER A 128 -16.33 -11.79 1.44
N GLY A 129 -16.15 -11.69 2.77
CA GLY A 129 -17.17 -12.08 3.75
C GLY A 129 -17.18 -13.57 4.07
N GLU A 130 -16.28 -14.37 3.49
CA GLU A 130 -16.18 -15.82 3.72
C GLU A 130 -15.36 -16.12 4.99
N HIS A 131 -15.79 -15.57 6.13
CA HIS A 131 -15.05 -15.61 7.40
C HIS A 131 -14.80 -17.05 7.92
N ASN A 132 -15.75 -17.97 7.73
CA ASN A 132 -15.58 -19.36 8.13
C ASN A 132 -14.52 -20.06 7.27
N VAL A 133 -14.48 -19.77 5.97
CA VAL A 133 -13.49 -20.31 5.04
C VAL A 133 -12.11 -19.72 5.34
N ALA A 134 -12.03 -18.42 5.61
CA ALA A 134 -10.80 -17.76 6.03
C ALA A 134 -10.25 -18.39 7.32
N ARG A 135 -11.09 -18.58 8.33
CA ARG A 135 -10.70 -19.23 9.59
C ARG A 135 -10.21 -20.67 9.38
N ALA A 136 -10.90 -21.46 8.57
CA ALA A 136 -10.47 -22.82 8.23
C ALA A 136 -9.12 -22.83 7.50
N TYR A 137 -8.88 -21.87 6.61
CA TYR A 137 -7.62 -21.70 5.90
C TYR A 137 -6.45 -21.40 6.85
N VAL A 138 -6.64 -20.45 7.80
CA VAL A 138 -5.64 -20.08 8.80
C VAL A 138 -5.32 -21.25 9.73
N LEU A 139 -6.33 -21.94 10.27
CA LEU A 139 -6.13 -23.09 11.14
C LEU A 139 -5.41 -24.25 10.43
N TYR A 140 -5.72 -24.49 9.15
CA TYR A 140 -5.01 -25.50 8.36
C TYR A 140 -3.53 -25.10 8.12
N ARG A 141 -3.27 -23.83 7.83
CA ARG A 141 -1.91 -23.27 7.67
C ARG A 141 -1.11 -23.46 8.95
N GLU A 142 -1.69 -23.10 10.10
CA GLU A 142 -1.04 -23.21 11.40
C GLU A 142 -0.75 -24.67 11.78
N LYS A 143 -1.72 -25.55 11.63
CA LYS A 143 -1.53 -27.01 11.87
C LYS A 143 -0.37 -27.57 11.03
N ARG A 144 -0.29 -27.19 9.75
CA ARG A 144 0.79 -27.61 8.87
C ARG A 144 2.15 -27.03 9.24
N ASN A 145 2.16 -25.83 9.84
CA ASN A 145 3.39 -25.24 10.38
C ASN A 145 3.88 -26.01 11.61
N GLN A 146 3.00 -26.35 12.53
CA GLN A 146 3.32 -27.13 13.73
C GLN A 146 3.79 -28.55 13.39
N GLU A 147 3.11 -29.24 12.45
CA GLU A 147 3.54 -30.56 11.96
C GLU A 147 4.96 -30.55 11.38
N ARG A 148 5.31 -29.49 10.64
CA ARG A 148 6.67 -29.34 10.08
C ARG A 148 7.70 -28.97 11.15
N ALA A 149 7.36 -28.08 12.08
CA ALA A 149 8.25 -27.72 13.18
C ALA A 149 8.62 -28.95 14.02
N SER A 150 7.66 -29.85 14.29
CA SER A 150 7.91 -31.10 15.01
C SER A 150 8.76 -32.10 14.20
N MET A 151 8.56 -32.16 12.88
CA MET A 151 9.41 -33.00 12.01
C MET A 151 10.85 -32.46 11.89
N THR A 152 11.02 -31.14 11.86
CA THR A 152 12.36 -30.51 11.81
C THR A 152 13.09 -30.66 13.14
N ALA A 153 12.39 -30.59 14.26
CA ALA A 153 12.98 -30.85 15.59
C ALA A 153 13.45 -32.31 15.78
N ALA A 154 12.78 -33.28 15.12
CA ALA A 154 13.16 -34.68 15.13
C ALA A 154 14.37 -35.01 14.20
N GLN A 155 14.74 -34.11 13.31
CA GLN A 155 15.86 -34.25 12.36
C GLN A 155 17.07 -33.37 12.70
N ALA A 156 17.15 -32.74 13.88
CA ALA A 156 18.28 -31.95 14.31
C ALA A 156 19.49 -32.85 14.65
N VAL A 157 20.16 -33.36 13.63
CA VAL A 157 21.54 -33.79 13.64
C VAL A 157 22.42 -32.57 13.35
N ALA A 158 23.53 -32.45 14.08
CA ALA A 158 24.49 -31.35 14.19
C ALA A 158 24.65 -30.42 12.96
N PRO A 159 24.93 -29.12 13.17
CA PRO A 159 25.07 -28.17 12.07
C PRO A 159 26.33 -28.46 11.27
N GLN A 160 26.16 -29.05 10.10
CA GLN A 160 27.16 -28.95 9.06
C GLN A 160 27.05 -27.57 8.44
N LEU A 161 28.12 -26.79 8.53
CA LEU A 161 28.36 -25.61 7.71
C LEU A 161 28.22 -26.03 6.25
N VAL A 162 27.11 -25.69 5.63
CA VAL A 162 26.93 -25.88 4.21
C VAL A 162 27.73 -24.77 3.53
N GLU A 163 28.94 -25.10 3.10
CA GLU A 163 29.68 -24.30 2.12
C GLU A 163 28.86 -24.34 0.81
N HIS A 164 28.14 -23.23 0.56
CA HIS A 164 27.55 -23.02 -0.77
C HIS A 164 28.67 -22.61 -1.72
N PRO A 165 28.99 -23.38 -2.77
CA PRO A 165 29.92 -22.94 -3.80
C PRO A 165 29.31 -21.68 -4.45
N GLY A 166 30.08 -20.60 -4.46
CA GLY A 166 29.88 -19.28 -5.01
C GLY A 166 28.53 -18.99 -5.71
N LEU A 167 27.51 -18.62 -4.93
CA LEU A 167 26.25 -18.15 -5.50
C LEU A 167 26.52 -16.83 -6.25
N ASN A 168 26.15 -16.74 -7.53
CA ASN A 168 26.24 -15.51 -8.29
C ASN A 168 24.95 -14.69 -8.15
N VAL A 169 25.11 -13.38 -8.06
CA VAL A 169 24.03 -12.39 -8.02
C VAL A 169 24.12 -11.48 -9.23
N MET A 170 22.98 -10.94 -9.64
CA MET A 170 22.92 -9.92 -10.69
C MET A 170 22.94 -8.54 -10.04
N ASP A 171 23.99 -7.76 -10.31
CA ASP A 171 24.09 -6.36 -9.87
C ASP A 171 24.25 -5.47 -11.09
N ASN A 172 23.25 -4.60 -11.32
CA ASN A 172 23.19 -3.72 -12.50
C ASN A 172 23.37 -4.47 -13.83
N GLY A 173 22.81 -5.68 -13.94
CA GLY A 173 22.89 -6.51 -15.15
C GLY A 173 24.18 -7.31 -15.29
N VAL A 174 25.10 -7.24 -14.33
CA VAL A 174 26.36 -7.99 -14.32
C VAL A 174 26.31 -9.11 -13.29
N ALA A 175 26.58 -10.35 -13.69
CA ALA A 175 26.71 -11.48 -12.78
C ALA A 175 28.04 -11.37 -12.01
N LYS A 176 27.95 -11.40 -10.68
CA LYS A 176 29.13 -11.41 -9.79
C LYS A 176 28.90 -12.37 -8.62
N PRO A 177 29.95 -12.96 -8.03
CA PRO A 177 29.82 -13.75 -6.81
C PRO A 177 29.19 -12.91 -5.69
N LEU A 178 28.27 -13.50 -4.94
CA LEU A 178 27.70 -12.85 -3.75
C LEU A 178 28.79 -12.74 -2.69
N ASP A 179 29.01 -11.51 -2.22
CA ASP A 179 29.87 -11.26 -1.06
C ASP A 179 29.10 -11.66 0.23
N MET A 180 29.31 -12.89 0.65
CA MET A 180 28.70 -13.43 1.85
C MET A 180 29.19 -12.73 3.13
N VAL A 181 30.43 -12.22 3.13
CA VAL A 181 31.01 -11.51 4.28
C VAL A 181 30.32 -10.15 4.43
N ALA A 182 30.14 -9.43 3.33
CA ALA A 182 29.42 -8.17 3.34
C ALA A 182 27.96 -8.34 3.81
N LEU A 183 27.24 -9.34 3.30
CA LEU A 183 25.87 -9.65 3.71
C LEU A 183 25.78 -9.97 5.21
N GLN A 184 26.68 -10.84 5.71
CA GLN A 184 26.74 -11.20 7.12
C GLN A 184 27.06 -9.97 7.99
N THR A 185 27.99 -9.13 7.57
CA THR A 185 28.34 -7.89 8.27
C THR A 185 27.15 -6.95 8.40
N VAL A 186 26.36 -6.75 7.33
CA VAL A 186 25.17 -5.91 7.38
C VAL A 186 24.14 -6.45 8.37
N ILE A 187 23.88 -7.77 8.36
CA ILE A 187 22.91 -8.39 9.29
C ILE A 187 23.42 -8.35 10.72
N GLN A 188 24.71 -8.62 10.96
CA GLN A 188 25.33 -8.54 12.30
C GLN A 188 25.27 -7.12 12.85
N SER A 189 25.67 -6.12 12.07
CA SER A 189 25.61 -4.71 12.46
C SER A 189 24.18 -4.25 12.75
N ALA A 190 23.18 -4.81 12.06
CA ALA A 190 21.78 -4.53 12.35
C ALA A 190 21.32 -5.06 13.72
N CYS A 191 21.97 -6.12 14.23
CA CYS A 191 21.69 -6.70 15.55
C CYS A 191 22.45 -6.01 16.71
N GLU A 192 23.48 -5.22 16.41
CA GLU A 192 24.33 -4.60 17.45
C GLU A 192 23.55 -3.71 18.41
N GLY A 193 23.84 -3.84 19.72
CA GLY A 193 23.25 -3.00 20.76
C GLY A 193 21.80 -3.30 21.12
N LEU A 194 21.21 -4.40 20.59
CA LEU A 194 19.82 -4.79 20.86
C LEU A 194 19.70 -5.91 21.94
N GLY A 195 20.82 -6.26 22.60
CA GLY A 195 20.85 -7.27 23.67
C GLY A 195 20.87 -8.71 23.15
N ASP A 196 20.84 -9.66 24.10
CA ASP A 196 21.00 -11.10 23.84
C ASP A 196 19.76 -11.76 23.21
N ALA A 197 18.62 -11.06 23.20
CA ALA A 197 17.37 -11.56 22.60
C ALA A 197 17.45 -11.62 21.07
N VAL A 198 18.39 -10.91 20.45
CA VAL A 198 18.53 -10.77 19.01
C VAL A 198 19.79 -11.50 18.53
N ASN A 199 19.61 -12.40 17.57
CA ASN A 199 20.68 -13.18 16.96
C ASN A 199 20.67 -13.04 15.43
N ALA A 200 21.82 -12.75 14.83
CA ALA A 200 21.99 -12.64 13.38
C ALA A 200 21.93 -13.99 12.66
N GLU A 201 22.36 -15.08 13.31
CA GLU A 201 22.50 -16.40 12.68
C GLU A 201 21.20 -16.95 12.07
N PRO A 202 20.02 -16.91 12.77
CA PRO A 202 18.77 -17.34 12.17
C PRO A 202 18.37 -16.52 10.94
N ILE A 203 18.68 -15.21 10.94
CA ILE A 203 18.40 -14.32 9.79
C ILE A 203 19.29 -14.71 8.62
N ILE A 204 20.59 -14.85 8.83
CA ILE A 204 21.57 -15.24 7.80
C ILE A 204 21.18 -16.59 7.18
N LYS A 205 20.92 -17.59 8.03
CA LYS A 205 20.55 -18.93 7.59
C LYS A 205 19.26 -18.93 6.73
N GLU A 206 18.23 -18.22 7.17
CA GLU A 206 16.97 -18.13 6.43
C GLU A 206 17.12 -17.31 5.15
N THR A 207 17.92 -16.23 5.19
CA THR A 207 18.24 -15.44 4.00
C THR A 207 18.89 -16.32 2.93
N ILE A 208 19.96 -17.04 3.27
CA ILE A 208 20.70 -17.90 2.31
C ILE A 208 19.77 -18.96 1.69
N LYS A 209 18.88 -19.56 2.46
CA LYS A 209 17.92 -20.54 1.93
C LYS A 209 16.96 -19.98 0.88
N ASN A 210 16.72 -18.69 0.90
CA ASN A 210 15.81 -18.00 0.01
C ASN A 210 16.52 -17.47 -1.26
N LEU A 211 17.85 -17.56 -1.33
CA LEU A 211 18.62 -17.14 -2.50
C LEU A 211 18.68 -18.24 -3.57
N TYR A 212 18.83 -17.81 -4.81
CA TYR A 212 18.99 -18.68 -5.98
C TYR A 212 20.02 -18.08 -6.95
N GLU A 213 20.58 -18.92 -7.82
CA GLU A 213 21.59 -18.49 -8.79
C GLU A 213 21.05 -17.39 -9.71
N GLY A 214 21.81 -16.29 -9.81
CA GLY A 214 21.43 -15.12 -10.60
C GLY A 214 20.37 -14.23 -9.92
N VAL A 215 20.16 -14.32 -8.60
CA VAL A 215 19.23 -13.45 -7.87
C VAL A 215 19.69 -11.98 -7.98
N PRO A 216 18.78 -11.03 -8.26
CA PRO A 216 19.12 -9.60 -8.22
C PRO A 216 19.62 -9.18 -6.83
N MET A 217 20.66 -8.34 -6.77
CA MET A 217 21.27 -7.90 -5.49
C MET A 217 20.25 -7.24 -4.56
N ALA A 218 19.28 -6.49 -5.10
CA ALA A 218 18.19 -5.91 -4.31
C ALA A 218 17.38 -7.00 -3.58
N GLN A 219 17.08 -8.12 -4.24
CA GLN A 219 16.31 -9.22 -3.65
C GLN A 219 17.08 -9.99 -2.58
N VAL A 220 18.42 -9.91 -2.55
CA VAL A 220 19.23 -10.46 -1.44
C VAL A 220 18.88 -9.76 -0.15
N TYR A 221 18.84 -8.42 -0.15
CA TYR A 221 18.47 -7.63 1.03
C TYR A 221 16.98 -7.75 1.36
N ASP A 222 16.10 -7.81 0.35
CA ASP A 222 14.67 -8.10 0.57
C ASP A 222 14.47 -9.43 1.30
N SER A 223 15.25 -10.46 0.94
CA SER A 223 15.23 -11.75 1.63
C SER A 223 15.68 -11.66 3.08
N ALA A 224 16.69 -10.82 3.37
CA ALA A 224 17.16 -10.59 4.74
C ALA A 224 16.10 -9.83 5.57
N ILE A 225 15.44 -8.82 4.99
CA ILE A 225 14.31 -8.10 5.59
C ILE A 225 13.17 -9.06 5.91
N LEU A 226 12.79 -9.92 4.96
CA LEU A 226 11.72 -10.90 5.17
C LEU A 226 12.09 -11.93 6.24
N ALA A 227 13.32 -12.44 6.23
CA ALA A 227 13.81 -13.37 7.25
C ALA A 227 13.78 -12.77 8.65
N SER A 228 14.27 -11.52 8.80
CA SER A 228 14.25 -10.80 10.07
C SER A 228 12.82 -10.51 10.53
N ARG A 229 11.93 -10.10 9.63
CA ARG A 229 10.53 -9.79 9.91
C ARG A 229 9.78 -10.98 10.51
N THR A 230 10.06 -12.22 10.09
CA THR A 230 9.40 -13.41 10.66
C THR A 230 9.75 -13.65 12.13
N LEU A 231 10.83 -13.04 12.62
CA LEU A 231 11.28 -13.17 14.00
C LEU A 231 10.68 -12.12 14.94
N ILE A 232 9.97 -11.11 14.42
CA ILE A 232 9.30 -10.07 15.23
C ILE A 232 8.27 -10.68 16.19
N GLU A 233 7.61 -11.76 15.79
CA GLU A 233 6.66 -12.47 16.65
C GLU A 233 7.35 -13.19 17.83
N LYS A 234 8.66 -13.50 17.72
CA LYS A 234 9.44 -14.12 18.77
C LYS A 234 9.96 -13.09 19.75
N ASP A 235 10.48 -11.98 19.24
CA ASP A 235 10.97 -10.87 20.04
C ASP A 235 10.77 -9.54 19.28
N PRO A 236 10.10 -8.53 19.88
CA PRO A 236 9.88 -7.23 19.24
C PRO A 236 11.14 -6.49 18.80
N ALA A 237 12.30 -6.75 19.41
CA ALA A 237 13.58 -6.14 19.04
C ALA A 237 14.00 -6.47 17.60
N TYR A 238 13.54 -7.59 17.03
CA TYR A 238 13.73 -7.86 15.60
C TYR A 238 13.06 -6.85 14.68
N SER A 239 12.09 -6.07 15.16
CA SER A 239 11.55 -4.94 14.40
C SER A 239 12.59 -3.85 14.13
N GLN A 240 13.49 -3.60 15.09
CA GLN A 240 14.60 -2.67 14.90
C GLN A 240 15.68 -3.26 13.98
N VAL A 241 15.99 -4.57 14.10
CA VAL A 241 16.89 -5.24 13.16
C VAL A 241 16.38 -5.11 11.73
N THR A 242 15.10 -5.42 11.52
CA THR A 242 14.47 -5.33 10.21
C THR A 242 14.51 -3.91 9.66
N ALA A 243 14.26 -2.90 10.52
CA ALA A 243 14.37 -1.48 10.15
C ALA A 243 15.81 -1.11 9.73
N ARG A 244 16.83 -1.59 10.44
CA ARG A 244 18.23 -1.30 10.14
C ARG A 244 18.70 -1.94 8.83
N ILE A 245 18.23 -3.15 8.51
CA ILE A 245 18.48 -3.78 7.19
C ILE A 245 17.76 -2.98 6.09
N LEU A 246 16.50 -2.57 6.29
CA LEU A 246 15.78 -1.70 5.36
C LEU A 246 16.49 -0.35 5.20
N MET A 247 17.01 0.25 6.28
CA MET A 247 17.78 1.50 6.22
C MET A 247 19.02 1.36 5.34
N HIS A 248 19.69 0.21 5.40
CA HIS A 248 20.85 -0.07 4.52
C HIS A 248 20.44 -0.02 3.04
N THR A 249 19.30 -0.63 2.67
CA THR A 249 18.82 -0.60 1.28
C THR A 249 18.40 0.81 0.85
N ILE A 250 17.73 1.57 1.72
CA ILE A 250 17.35 2.96 1.45
C ILE A 250 18.61 3.83 1.18
N ARG A 251 19.64 3.68 2.00
CA ARG A 251 20.91 4.42 1.81
C ARG A 251 21.58 4.05 0.50
N LYS A 252 21.63 2.76 0.17
CA LYS A 252 22.18 2.29 -1.10
C LYS A 252 21.43 2.85 -2.30
N GLU A 253 20.10 2.88 -2.26
CA GLU A 253 19.27 3.49 -3.33
C GLU A 253 19.61 4.97 -3.51
N ILE A 254 19.65 5.73 -2.42
CA ILE A 254 19.78 7.20 -2.46
C ILE A 254 21.20 7.64 -2.75
N LEU A 255 22.20 6.99 -2.12
CA LEU A 255 23.63 7.36 -2.24
C LEU A 255 24.33 6.64 -3.40
N GLY A 256 23.69 5.63 -4.02
CA GLY A 256 24.27 4.82 -5.09
C GLY A 256 25.40 3.88 -4.63
N ARG A 257 25.67 3.77 -3.32
CA ARG A 257 26.73 2.95 -2.71
C ARG A 257 26.34 2.50 -1.31
N GLU A 258 26.97 1.45 -0.84
CA GLU A 258 26.79 0.98 0.52
C GLU A 258 27.58 1.88 1.50
N VAL A 259 26.91 2.32 2.55
CA VAL A 259 27.48 3.20 3.58
C VAL A 259 27.15 2.66 4.97
N PRO A 260 28.16 2.35 5.79
CA PRO A 260 27.93 1.88 7.16
C PRO A 260 27.40 3.00 8.06
N GLN A 261 26.69 2.63 9.14
CA GLN A 261 26.12 3.60 10.08
C GLN A 261 27.15 4.59 10.65
N ALA A 262 28.35 4.14 10.91
CA ALA A 262 29.43 4.97 11.46
C ALA A 262 29.85 6.13 10.53
N ALA A 263 29.67 5.97 9.23
CA ALA A 263 30.00 7.02 8.24
C ALA A 263 28.83 7.99 7.98
N MET A 264 27.62 7.67 8.42
CA MET A 264 26.42 8.46 8.14
C MET A 264 26.47 9.91 8.65
N PRO A 265 27.09 10.25 9.78
CA PRO A 265 27.21 11.67 10.18
C PRO A 265 27.85 12.53 9.11
N ALA A 266 28.98 12.10 8.52
CA ALA A 266 29.63 12.82 7.44
C ALA A 266 28.83 12.80 6.13
N GLU A 267 28.17 11.68 5.84
CA GLU A 267 27.29 11.56 4.64
C GLU A 267 26.12 12.52 4.71
N TYR A 268 25.43 12.66 5.81
CA TYR A 268 24.34 13.61 5.95
C TYR A 268 24.79 15.06 5.72
N VAL A 269 25.92 15.45 6.27
CA VAL A 269 26.48 16.81 6.06
C VAL A 269 26.71 17.09 4.58
N ASN A 270 27.28 16.12 3.86
CA ASN A 270 27.60 16.27 2.44
C ASN A 270 26.36 16.15 1.55
N TYR A 271 25.46 15.25 1.88
CA TYR A 271 24.27 14.94 1.07
C TYR A 271 23.17 15.98 1.21
N PHE A 272 22.93 16.53 2.40
CA PHE A 272 21.78 17.39 2.67
C PHE A 272 21.69 18.62 1.73
N PRO A 273 22.74 19.40 1.51
CA PRO A 273 22.68 20.51 0.55
C PRO A 273 22.40 20.05 -0.89
N GLN A 274 22.93 18.89 -1.28
CA GLN A 274 22.70 18.32 -2.61
C GLN A 274 21.26 17.85 -2.78
N PHE A 275 20.68 17.23 -1.73
CA PHE A 275 19.28 16.81 -1.69
C PHE A 275 18.34 18.01 -1.89
N ILE A 276 18.53 19.09 -1.12
CA ILE A 276 17.69 20.30 -1.26
C ILE A 276 17.79 20.86 -2.68
N LYS A 277 19.00 20.99 -3.22
CA LYS A 277 19.20 21.47 -4.59
C LYS A 277 18.52 20.57 -5.61
N LYS A 278 18.72 19.25 -5.51
CA LYS A 278 18.10 18.25 -6.41
C LYS A 278 16.58 18.31 -6.35
N GLY A 279 16.01 18.50 -5.16
CA GLY A 279 14.56 18.63 -4.97
C GLY A 279 14.00 19.92 -5.58
N VAL A 280 14.74 21.03 -5.51
CA VAL A 280 14.36 22.31 -6.15
C VAL A 280 14.48 22.20 -7.67
N ASP A 281 15.57 21.65 -8.18
CA ASP A 281 15.82 21.48 -9.62
C ASP A 281 14.75 20.56 -10.27
N ALA A 282 14.22 19.59 -9.50
CA ALA A 282 13.14 18.70 -9.90
C ALA A 282 11.72 19.28 -9.70
N GLU A 283 11.60 20.56 -9.34
CA GLU A 283 10.31 21.23 -9.05
C GLU A 283 9.46 20.53 -7.97
N LEU A 284 10.11 19.86 -7.02
CA LEU A 284 9.45 19.23 -5.87
C LEU A 284 9.48 20.16 -4.65
N LEU A 285 10.56 20.91 -4.44
CA LEU A 285 10.80 21.76 -3.29
C LEU A 285 10.73 23.24 -3.64
N ASP A 286 10.35 24.06 -2.65
CA ASP A 286 10.31 25.53 -2.80
C ASP A 286 11.74 26.10 -2.92
N GLN A 287 11.97 26.93 -3.92
CA GLN A 287 13.25 27.60 -4.16
C GLN A 287 13.75 28.42 -2.96
N LYS A 288 12.83 28.89 -2.09
CA LYS A 288 13.19 29.61 -0.86
C LYS A 288 14.10 28.80 0.06
N LEU A 289 14.08 27.48 -0.01
CA LEU A 289 14.95 26.61 0.79
C LEU A 289 16.44 26.82 0.49
N LEU A 290 16.79 27.21 -0.73
CA LEU A 290 18.18 27.51 -1.12
C LEU A 290 18.74 28.76 -0.42
N SER A 291 17.89 29.57 0.21
CA SER A 291 18.31 30.76 0.94
C SER A 291 18.66 30.48 2.42
N PHE A 292 18.47 29.25 2.92
CA PHE A 292 18.97 28.82 4.23
C PHE A 292 20.48 28.51 4.18
N ASP A 293 21.10 28.58 5.34
CA ASP A 293 22.45 28.03 5.52
C ASP A 293 22.39 26.48 5.57
N LEU A 294 22.41 25.87 4.38
CA LEU A 294 22.27 24.43 4.21
C LEU A 294 23.43 23.66 4.84
N ALA A 295 24.63 24.23 4.92
CA ALA A 295 25.77 23.61 5.56
C ALA A 295 25.57 23.52 7.08
N LYS A 296 25.07 24.59 7.69
CA LYS A 296 24.71 24.63 9.12
C LYS A 296 23.60 23.62 9.44
N LEU A 297 22.56 23.56 8.62
CA LEU A 297 21.45 22.61 8.81
C LEU A 297 21.90 21.17 8.61
N GLY A 298 22.72 20.88 7.59
CA GLY A 298 23.30 19.55 7.37
C GLY A 298 24.15 19.08 8.54
N SER A 299 24.92 20.00 9.15
CA SER A 299 25.76 19.71 10.33
C SER A 299 24.95 19.48 11.62
N ALA A 300 23.68 19.92 11.65
CA ALA A 300 22.78 19.68 12.78
C ALA A 300 22.10 18.32 12.74
N LEU A 301 22.16 17.59 11.63
CA LEU A 301 21.55 16.27 11.48
C LEU A 301 22.20 15.22 12.40
N LYS A 302 21.39 14.40 13.01
CA LYS A 302 21.79 13.37 14.00
C LYS A 302 21.59 11.98 13.42
N ALA A 303 22.62 11.44 12.77
CA ALA A 303 22.58 10.15 12.09
C ALA A 303 22.26 8.97 13.02
N GLU A 304 22.58 9.08 14.32
CA GLU A 304 22.26 8.07 15.33
C GLU A 304 20.74 7.88 15.52
N ARG A 305 19.93 8.88 15.18
CA ARG A 305 18.47 8.81 15.24
C ARG A 305 17.86 7.89 14.17
N ASP A 306 18.64 7.50 13.18
CA ASP A 306 18.22 6.47 12.23
C ASP A 306 18.03 5.10 12.88
N LEU A 307 18.68 4.85 14.02
CA LEU A 307 18.64 3.58 14.74
C LEU A 307 17.38 3.40 15.62
N GLN A 308 16.61 4.48 15.85
CA GLN A 308 15.40 4.41 16.70
C GLN A 308 14.15 3.91 15.93
N PHE A 309 14.21 3.80 14.62
CA PHE A 309 13.07 3.32 13.85
C PHE A 309 12.76 1.86 14.11
N ASN A 310 11.46 1.55 14.22
CA ASN A 310 10.97 0.21 14.00
C ASN A 310 10.66 -0.02 12.51
N TYR A 311 10.51 -1.29 12.13
CA TYR A 311 10.29 -1.66 10.74
C TYR A 311 9.07 -0.99 10.11
N LEU A 312 7.91 -1.06 10.79
CA LEU A 312 6.65 -0.52 10.24
C LEU A 312 6.74 0.99 10.03
N GLY A 313 7.36 1.72 10.98
CA GLY A 313 7.54 3.17 10.89
C GLY A 313 8.42 3.55 9.71
N LEU A 314 9.59 2.93 9.58
CA LEU A 314 10.52 3.21 8.49
C LEU A 314 9.95 2.80 7.12
N GLN A 315 9.34 1.63 7.03
CA GLN A 315 8.68 1.16 5.80
C GLN A 315 7.57 2.12 5.36
N THR A 316 6.80 2.65 6.33
CA THR A 316 5.75 3.63 6.03
C THR A 316 6.32 4.94 5.49
N LEU A 317 7.43 5.43 6.07
CA LEU A 317 8.12 6.63 5.54
C LEU A 317 8.63 6.39 4.12
N TYR A 318 9.29 5.27 3.89
CA TYR A 318 9.82 4.89 2.59
C TYR A 318 8.73 4.77 1.52
N ASP A 319 7.65 4.05 1.81
CA ASP A 319 6.60 3.77 0.83
C ASP A 319 5.73 5.00 0.51
N ARG A 320 5.57 5.92 1.47
CA ARG A 320 4.54 6.96 1.36
C ARG A 320 5.06 8.38 1.45
N TYR A 321 6.10 8.65 2.24
CA TYR A 321 6.44 10.02 2.65
C TYR A 321 7.71 10.56 1.99
N PHE A 322 8.72 9.72 1.77
CA PHE A 322 9.97 10.19 1.17
C PHE A 322 9.76 10.68 -0.25
N LEU A 323 10.34 11.85 -0.53
CA LEU A 323 10.34 12.41 -1.87
C LEU A 323 11.10 11.50 -2.84
N HIS A 324 10.56 11.39 -4.03
CA HIS A 324 11.15 10.59 -5.11
C HIS A 324 11.08 11.36 -6.43
N ILE A 325 12.01 11.09 -7.31
CA ILE A 325 12.02 11.51 -8.71
C ILE A 325 11.81 10.25 -9.52
N GLU A 326 10.73 10.18 -10.28
CA GLU A 326 10.24 8.94 -10.89
C GLU A 326 10.07 7.85 -9.82
N ASP A 327 10.81 6.73 -9.93
CA ASP A 327 10.74 5.62 -8.98
C ASP A 327 11.88 5.62 -7.94
N HIS A 328 12.82 6.60 -8.01
CA HIS A 328 13.97 6.68 -7.10
C HIS A 328 13.76 7.67 -5.97
N ARG A 329 13.89 7.21 -4.72
CA ARG A 329 13.86 8.09 -3.54
C ARG A 329 15.08 9.00 -3.53
N ILE A 330 14.85 10.23 -3.08
CA ILE A 330 15.90 11.23 -2.91
C ILE A 330 15.97 11.74 -1.46
N GLU A 331 15.27 11.10 -0.53
CA GLU A 331 15.13 11.61 0.83
C GLU A 331 15.44 10.50 1.85
N MET A 332 16.41 10.76 2.73
CA MET A 332 16.74 9.92 3.89
C MET A 332 16.04 10.46 5.15
N PRO A 333 15.85 9.65 6.21
CA PRO A 333 15.03 10.03 7.36
C PRO A 333 15.39 11.37 8.02
N GLN A 334 16.68 11.64 8.27
CA GLN A 334 17.04 12.90 8.91
C GLN A 334 16.89 14.09 7.97
N ALA A 335 17.15 13.91 6.68
CA ALA A 335 16.89 14.92 5.65
C ALA A 335 15.39 15.22 5.52
N PHE A 336 14.53 14.19 5.62
CA PHE A 336 13.08 14.33 5.66
C PHE A 336 12.60 15.20 6.82
N PHE A 337 13.01 14.90 8.05
CA PHE A 337 12.61 15.72 9.21
C PHE A 337 13.14 17.14 9.11
N MET A 338 14.37 17.35 8.65
CA MET A 338 14.91 18.69 8.47
C MET A 338 14.18 19.45 7.35
N ARG A 339 13.81 18.81 6.25
CA ARG A 339 13.00 19.44 5.19
C ARG A 339 11.64 19.90 5.75
N VAL A 340 10.97 19.05 6.52
CA VAL A 340 9.70 19.42 7.18
C VAL A 340 9.90 20.61 8.09
N ALA A 341 10.92 20.59 8.93
CA ALA A 341 11.27 21.67 9.86
C ALA A 341 11.60 22.98 9.14
N MET A 342 12.36 22.94 8.04
CA MET A 342 12.65 24.12 7.21
C MET A 342 11.37 24.74 6.65
N GLY A 343 10.46 23.94 6.15
CA GLY A 343 9.19 24.43 5.62
C GLY A 343 8.35 25.13 6.68
N LEU A 344 8.36 24.64 7.92
CA LEU A 344 7.69 25.29 9.06
C LEU A 344 8.38 26.58 9.48
N ALA A 345 9.70 26.66 9.30
CA ALA A 345 10.53 27.80 9.72
C ALA A 345 10.68 28.90 8.65
N LEU A 346 10.10 28.75 7.46
CA LEU A 346 10.31 29.69 6.32
C LEU A 346 10.05 31.16 6.66
N ASN A 347 9.09 31.43 7.53
CA ASN A 347 8.67 32.79 7.91
C ASN A 347 9.20 33.20 9.30
N GLU A 348 10.06 32.40 9.93
CA GLU A 348 10.64 32.73 11.22
C GLU A 348 11.79 33.72 11.10
N VAL A 349 12.00 34.57 12.10
CA VAL A 349 13.08 35.58 12.10
C VAL A 349 14.46 34.93 12.11
N ASN A 350 14.65 33.90 12.98
CA ASN A 350 15.89 33.13 13.09
C ASN A 350 15.63 31.72 12.52
N ARG A 351 15.30 31.64 11.24
CA ARG A 351 14.75 30.46 10.59
C ARG A 351 15.66 29.22 10.70
N GLU A 352 16.99 29.36 10.63
CA GLU A 352 17.91 28.24 10.80
C GLU A 352 17.85 27.68 12.23
N ALA A 353 17.81 28.55 13.25
CA ALA A 353 17.71 28.13 14.64
C ALA A 353 16.36 27.46 14.91
N ARG A 354 15.28 28.02 14.35
CA ARG A 354 13.92 27.45 14.49
C ARG A 354 13.78 26.12 13.71
N ALA A 355 14.38 26.02 12.53
CA ALA A 355 14.40 24.76 11.78
C ALA A 355 15.13 23.66 12.56
N ILE A 356 16.26 23.97 13.21
CA ILE A 356 16.99 23.01 14.06
C ILE A 356 16.11 22.61 15.25
N GLU A 357 15.47 23.55 15.93
CA GLU A 357 14.59 23.29 17.07
C GLU A 357 13.41 22.37 16.66
N PHE A 358 12.75 22.65 15.55
CA PHE A 358 11.67 21.80 15.04
C PHE A 358 12.17 20.42 14.61
N TYR A 359 13.35 20.36 13.99
CA TYR A 359 13.99 19.11 13.64
C TYR A 359 14.29 18.25 14.89
N GLU A 360 14.82 18.86 15.96
CA GLU A 360 15.10 18.15 17.20
C GLU A 360 13.85 17.45 17.74
N ILE A 361 12.72 18.15 17.80
CA ILE A 361 11.44 17.64 18.33
C ILE A 361 10.86 16.53 17.42
N LEU A 362 10.92 16.73 16.09
CA LEU A 362 10.36 15.77 15.14
C LEU A 362 11.19 14.50 15.04
N SER A 363 12.52 14.63 15.02
CA SER A 363 13.42 13.50 14.79
C SER A 363 13.69 12.65 16.04
N THR A 364 13.35 13.14 17.24
CA THR A 364 13.30 12.35 18.49
C THR A 364 11.97 11.64 18.70
N PHE A 365 10.96 11.92 17.86
CA PHE A 365 9.58 11.46 18.03
C PHE A 365 8.86 12.00 19.26
N ASP A 366 9.36 13.09 19.88
CA ASP A 366 8.68 13.77 20.97
C ASP A 366 7.38 14.42 20.47
N PHE A 367 7.35 14.79 19.19
CA PHE A 367 6.17 15.28 18.49
C PHE A 367 6.14 14.76 17.05
N MET A 368 4.95 14.40 16.56
CA MET A 368 4.74 14.02 15.18
C MET A 368 3.64 14.87 14.54
N SER A 369 3.98 15.51 13.44
CA SER A 369 3.02 16.30 12.65
C SER A 369 2.02 15.41 11.94
N SER A 370 0.88 16.01 11.54
CA SER A 370 -0.10 15.33 10.71
C SER A 370 0.43 15.04 9.30
N THR A 371 -0.21 14.08 8.63
CA THR A 371 0.16 13.64 7.27
C THR A 371 0.38 14.77 6.27
N PRO A 372 -0.50 15.79 6.11
CA PRO A 372 -0.26 16.87 5.16
C PRO A 372 0.99 17.69 5.45
N THR A 373 1.30 17.93 6.72
CA THR A 373 2.54 18.62 7.10
C THR A 373 3.76 17.82 6.68
N LEU A 374 3.80 16.53 6.96
CA LEU A 374 4.91 15.64 6.59
C LEU A 374 5.10 15.54 5.08
N PHE A 375 3.99 15.50 4.30
CA PHE A 375 4.08 15.44 2.84
C PHE A 375 4.46 16.76 2.20
N ASN A 376 3.79 17.85 2.60
CA ASN A 376 3.74 19.07 1.82
C ASN A 376 4.66 20.18 2.35
N SER A 377 5.17 20.06 3.60
CA SER A 377 6.06 21.08 4.14
C SER A 377 7.29 21.25 3.27
N ALA A 378 7.64 22.49 2.97
CA ALA A 378 8.75 22.89 2.10
C ALA A 378 8.60 22.52 0.60
N THR A 379 7.46 21.96 0.18
CA THR A 379 7.18 21.73 -1.24
C THR A 379 6.62 22.98 -1.92
N LEU A 380 6.54 22.99 -3.25
CA LEU A 380 5.93 24.08 -4.03
C LEU A 380 4.46 24.32 -3.67
N ARG A 381 3.78 23.34 -3.07
CA ARG A 381 2.38 23.41 -2.67
C ARG A 381 2.24 23.03 -1.21
N SER A 382 2.75 23.91 -0.36
CA SER A 382 2.85 23.72 1.09
C SER A 382 1.49 23.91 1.78
N GLN A 383 0.55 22.98 1.51
CA GLN A 383 -0.71 22.88 2.22
C GLN A 383 -0.52 21.94 3.42
N LEU A 384 -0.56 22.49 4.65
CA LEU A 384 -0.17 21.76 5.87
C LEU A 384 -1.35 21.36 6.75
N SER A 385 -2.54 21.94 6.54
CA SER A 385 -3.73 21.64 7.34
C SER A 385 -4.27 20.26 7.02
N SER A 386 -4.65 19.49 8.04
CA SER A 386 -5.14 18.13 7.85
C SER A 386 -6.67 18.04 7.81
N CYS A 387 -7.38 19.00 8.39
CA CYS A 387 -8.83 18.96 8.53
C CYS A 387 -9.45 20.33 8.23
N TYR A 388 -10.63 20.29 7.62
CA TYR A 388 -11.42 21.47 7.26
C TYR A 388 -12.88 21.25 7.64
N LEU A 389 -13.50 22.27 8.19
CA LEU A 389 -14.91 22.26 8.57
C LEU A 389 -15.65 23.28 7.73
N THR A 390 -16.81 22.87 7.20
CA THR A 390 -17.68 23.71 6.37
C THR A 390 -19.12 23.55 6.83
N THR A 391 -19.84 24.66 7.02
CA THR A 391 -21.29 24.66 7.20
C THR A 391 -21.96 24.80 5.84
N ILE A 392 -22.85 23.89 5.51
CA ILE A 392 -23.56 23.86 4.22
C ILE A 392 -24.82 24.71 4.35
N PRO A 393 -24.98 25.74 3.52
CA PRO A 393 -26.17 26.59 3.57
C PRO A 393 -27.39 25.92 2.92
N ASP A 394 -28.60 26.41 3.25
CA ASP A 394 -29.88 25.86 2.73
C ASP A 394 -30.26 26.45 1.37
N ASP A 395 -29.35 26.41 0.42
CA ASP A 395 -29.59 26.77 -0.97
C ASP A 395 -28.75 25.91 -1.91
N LEU A 396 -29.21 25.73 -3.14
CA LEU A 396 -28.58 24.81 -4.06
C LEU A 396 -27.18 25.26 -4.50
N ASP A 397 -26.96 26.54 -4.69
CA ASP A 397 -25.65 27.10 -5.09
C ASP A 397 -24.64 26.88 -3.97
N GLY A 398 -24.99 27.19 -2.73
CA GLY A 398 -24.13 26.99 -1.57
C GLY A 398 -23.85 25.52 -1.26
N ILE A 399 -24.82 24.62 -1.47
CA ILE A 399 -24.60 23.16 -1.37
C ILE A 399 -23.52 22.72 -2.37
N TYR A 400 -23.62 23.12 -3.63
CA TYR A 400 -22.66 22.73 -4.66
C TYR A 400 -21.33 23.46 -4.53
N GLU A 401 -21.30 24.69 -4.01
CA GLU A 401 -20.04 25.35 -3.64
C GLU A 401 -19.31 24.57 -2.55
N GLY A 402 -20.00 24.12 -1.49
CA GLY A 402 -19.43 23.23 -0.49
C GLY A 402 -18.87 21.92 -1.05
N LEU A 403 -19.58 21.32 -2.02
CA LEU A 403 -19.08 20.12 -2.73
C LEU A 403 -17.83 20.40 -3.56
N LYS A 404 -17.78 21.54 -4.24
CA LYS A 404 -16.59 21.98 -4.99
C LYS A 404 -15.41 22.21 -4.06
N GLU A 405 -15.61 22.90 -2.93
CA GLU A 405 -14.58 23.09 -1.90
C GLU A 405 -14.07 21.75 -1.37
N ASN A 406 -14.97 20.80 -1.08
CA ASN A 406 -14.61 19.45 -0.68
C ASN A 406 -13.69 18.77 -1.71
N ALA A 407 -14.00 18.87 -2.99
CA ALA A 407 -13.17 18.30 -4.05
C ALA A 407 -11.78 18.94 -4.10
N LEU A 408 -11.71 20.27 -4.02
CA LEU A 408 -10.44 21.02 -4.05
C LEU A 408 -9.56 20.70 -2.84
N LEU A 409 -10.14 20.59 -1.64
CA LEU A 409 -9.42 20.28 -0.40
C LEU A 409 -8.99 18.82 -0.34
N SER A 410 -9.82 17.89 -0.83
CA SER A 410 -9.48 16.46 -0.95
C SER A 410 -8.24 16.23 -1.83
N LYS A 411 -8.06 17.02 -2.88
CA LYS A 411 -6.88 16.98 -3.75
C LYS A 411 -5.57 17.11 -2.98
N PHE A 412 -5.57 17.85 -1.86
CA PHE A 412 -4.41 18.09 -1.01
C PHE A 412 -4.40 17.27 0.29
N ALA A 413 -5.09 16.12 0.30
CA ALA A 413 -5.18 15.20 1.43
C ALA A 413 -5.88 15.77 2.69
N GLY A 414 -6.71 16.82 2.54
CA GLY A 414 -7.54 17.34 3.62
C GLY A 414 -8.62 16.35 4.04
N GLY A 415 -8.78 16.13 5.34
CA GLY A 415 -9.98 15.52 5.92
C GLY A 415 -11.07 16.58 6.01
N LEU A 416 -12.31 16.23 5.66
CA LEU A 416 -13.41 17.18 5.55
C LEU A 416 -14.50 16.86 6.56
N GLY A 417 -15.07 17.90 7.16
CA GLY A 417 -16.24 17.83 8.00
C GLY A 417 -17.28 18.82 7.50
N ASN A 418 -18.46 18.35 7.14
CA ASN A 418 -19.55 19.20 6.68
C ASN A 418 -20.73 19.14 7.63
N ASP A 419 -21.14 20.31 8.14
CA ASP A 419 -22.36 20.46 8.91
C ASP A 419 -23.54 20.73 7.97
N TRP A 420 -24.48 19.80 7.96
CA TRP A 420 -25.68 19.80 7.12
C TRP A 420 -26.93 20.26 7.86
N THR A 421 -26.80 20.66 9.09
CA THR A 421 -27.92 21.01 9.97
C THR A 421 -28.78 22.12 9.42
N SER A 422 -28.20 23.08 8.68
CA SER A 422 -28.96 24.19 8.09
C SER A 422 -29.81 23.80 6.88
N VAL A 423 -29.50 22.64 6.21
CA VAL A 423 -30.23 22.23 5.02
C VAL A 423 -31.60 21.70 5.39
N ARG A 424 -32.62 22.14 4.70
CA ARG A 424 -34.02 21.77 4.98
C ARG A 424 -34.26 20.27 4.80
N ALA A 425 -35.07 19.69 5.68
CA ALA A 425 -35.40 18.28 5.70
C ALA A 425 -36.32 17.83 4.55
N LEU A 426 -36.45 16.51 4.40
CA LEU A 426 -37.37 15.84 3.49
C LEU A 426 -38.81 16.39 3.68
N GLY A 427 -39.48 16.67 2.55
CA GLY A 427 -40.86 17.17 2.54
C GLY A 427 -41.03 18.67 2.79
N SER A 428 -39.95 19.37 3.20
CA SER A 428 -40.00 20.85 3.39
C SER A 428 -40.35 21.57 2.08
N HIS A 429 -41.17 22.63 2.17
CA HIS A 429 -41.62 23.39 1.00
C HIS A 429 -40.47 24.17 0.35
N ILE A 430 -40.33 24.09 -0.95
CA ILE A 430 -39.39 24.87 -1.76
C ILE A 430 -40.17 26.01 -2.43
N LYS A 431 -40.02 27.22 -1.87
CA LYS A 431 -40.74 28.41 -2.29
C LYS A 431 -40.56 28.74 -3.80
N GLY A 432 -39.31 28.56 -4.32
CA GLY A 432 -39.01 28.96 -5.71
C GLY A 432 -39.59 28.03 -6.76
N THR A 433 -39.81 26.76 -6.46
CA THR A 433 -40.37 25.76 -7.43
C THR A 433 -41.75 25.28 -7.04
N ASN A 434 -42.28 25.73 -5.90
CA ASN A 434 -43.52 25.21 -5.31
C ASN A 434 -43.51 23.66 -5.11
N GLY A 435 -42.31 23.09 -4.95
CA GLY A 435 -42.09 21.66 -4.76
C GLY A 435 -41.77 21.30 -3.31
N LYS A 436 -41.33 20.06 -3.11
CA LYS A 436 -40.89 19.54 -1.82
C LYS A 436 -39.44 19.12 -1.86
N SER A 437 -38.68 19.40 -0.79
CA SER A 437 -37.30 18.96 -0.61
C SER A 437 -37.20 17.44 -0.53
N GLN A 438 -36.13 16.90 -1.07
CA GLN A 438 -35.72 15.50 -0.90
C GLN A 438 -34.86 15.29 0.36
N GLY A 439 -34.62 16.35 1.16
CA GLY A 439 -33.82 16.29 2.36
C GLY A 439 -32.32 16.24 2.13
N VAL A 440 -31.57 15.92 3.21
CA VAL A 440 -30.10 15.91 3.23
C VAL A 440 -29.50 14.67 2.57
N VAL A 441 -30.13 13.51 2.72
CA VAL A 441 -29.59 12.20 2.34
C VAL A 441 -29.16 12.10 0.87
N PRO A 442 -29.90 12.57 -0.13
CA PRO A 442 -29.46 12.54 -1.52
C PRO A 442 -28.17 13.32 -1.78
N PHE A 443 -27.98 14.46 -1.12
CA PHE A 443 -26.75 15.24 -1.24
C PHE A 443 -25.56 14.53 -0.60
N LEU A 444 -25.74 13.81 0.50
CA LEU A 444 -24.69 13.02 1.13
C LEU A 444 -24.17 11.90 0.19
N LYS A 445 -25.01 11.37 -0.68
CA LYS A 445 -24.56 10.44 -1.74
C LYS A 445 -23.61 11.13 -2.70
N VAL A 446 -23.94 12.35 -3.17
CA VAL A 446 -23.05 13.11 -4.06
C VAL A 446 -21.74 13.45 -3.36
N VAL A 447 -21.75 13.82 -2.08
CA VAL A 447 -20.56 14.03 -1.26
C VAL A 447 -19.68 12.77 -1.23
N ASN A 448 -20.29 11.62 -0.99
CA ASN A 448 -19.56 10.33 -0.96
C ASN A 448 -18.90 10.02 -2.29
N ASP A 449 -19.64 10.18 -3.40
CA ASP A 449 -19.13 9.89 -4.73
C ASP A 449 -18.03 10.89 -5.14
N THR A 450 -18.15 12.16 -4.73
CA THR A 450 -17.09 13.17 -4.89
C THR A 450 -15.85 12.79 -4.12
N ALA A 451 -15.97 12.33 -2.87
CA ALA A 451 -14.83 11.89 -2.04
C ALA A 451 -14.14 10.65 -2.61
N VAL A 452 -14.89 9.74 -3.26
CA VAL A 452 -14.34 8.58 -3.97
C VAL A 452 -13.60 9.01 -5.23
N ALA A 453 -14.15 9.96 -6.00
CA ALA A 453 -13.60 10.43 -7.26
C ALA A 453 -12.32 11.27 -7.09
N VAL A 454 -12.25 12.10 -6.03
CA VAL A 454 -11.15 13.03 -5.81
C VAL A 454 -10.32 12.61 -4.60
N ASN A 455 -9.06 12.24 -4.85
CA ASN A 455 -8.10 11.87 -3.82
C ASN A 455 -6.69 12.37 -4.18
N GLN A 456 -5.77 12.36 -3.22
CA GLN A 456 -4.39 12.78 -3.43
C GLN A 456 -3.58 11.67 -4.10
N GLY A 457 -3.76 11.45 -5.41
CA GLY A 457 -2.89 10.58 -6.22
C GLY A 457 -2.61 9.20 -5.63
N GLY A 458 -3.57 8.58 -4.92
CA GLY A 458 -3.40 7.28 -4.25
C GLY A 458 -2.72 7.31 -2.88
N LYS A 459 -2.15 8.45 -2.45
CA LYS A 459 -1.46 8.57 -1.15
C LYS A 459 -2.43 8.59 0.03
N ARG A 460 -3.55 9.32 -0.08
CA ARG A 460 -4.63 9.36 0.91
C ARG A 460 -5.98 9.36 0.19
N LYS A 461 -6.90 8.48 0.60
CA LYS A 461 -8.27 8.48 0.07
C LYS A 461 -9.02 9.70 0.58
N GLY A 462 -9.92 10.25 -0.25
CA GLY A 462 -10.86 11.27 0.15
C GLY A 462 -11.76 10.75 1.26
N ALA A 463 -11.98 11.55 2.28
CA ALA A 463 -12.86 11.23 3.41
C ALA A 463 -13.61 12.48 3.85
N VAL A 464 -14.92 12.35 3.97
CA VAL A 464 -15.81 13.41 4.44
C VAL A 464 -16.62 12.89 5.61
N CYS A 465 -16.61 13.62 6.73
CA CYS A 465 -17.51 13.41 7.86
C CYS A 465 -18.71 14.33 7.71
N ALA A 466 -19.91 13.78 7.69
CA ALA A 466 -21.12 14.55 7.72
C ALA A 466 -21.63 14.71 9.16
N TYR A 467 -21.98 15.91 9.54
CA TYR A 467 -22.58 16.26 10.83
C TYR A 467 -24.02 16.66 10.61
N LEU A 468 -24.91 16.20 11.48
CA LEU A 468 -26.32 16.55 11.52
C LEU A 468 -26.77 16.61 12.98
N GLU A 469 -27.34 17.73 13.40
CA GLU A 469 -27.85 17.89 14.76
C GLU A 469 -29.03 16.93 15.03
N THR A 470 -29.13 16.43 16.27
CA THR A 470 -30.12 15.44 16.67
C THR A 470 -31.58 15.89 16.59
N TRP A 471 -31.83 17.17 16.52
CA TRP A 471 -33.16 17.76 16.34
C TRP A 471 -33.57 17.93 14.88
N HIS A 472 -32.67 17.66 13.91
CA HIS A 472 -32.98 17.73 12.49
C HIS A 472 -33.99 16.63 12.11
N LEU A 473 -34.97 16.95 11.26
CA LEU A 473 -36.07 16.03 10.93
C LEU A 473 -35.60 14.81 10.10
N ASP A 474 -34.47 14.88 9.40
CA ASP A 474 -33.88 13.76 8.65
C ASP A 474 -32.90 12.91 9.50
N VAL A 475 -32.84 13.11 10.84
CA VAL A 475 -31.84 12.43 11.67
C VAL A 475 -31.98 10.91 11.67
N GLU A 476 -33.20 10.40 11.63
CA GLU A 476 -33.45 8.95 11.61
C GLU A 476 -32.93 8.32 10.30
N GLU A 477 -33.23 8.90 9.14
CA GLU A 477 -32.72 8.45 7.83
C GLU A 477 -31.21 8.62 7.73
N PHE A 478 -30.66 9.69 8.31
CA PHE A 478 -29.22 9.90 8.37
C PHE A 478 -28.50 8.80 9.16
N LEU A 479 -29.05 8.35 10.30
CA LEU A 479 -28.51 7.25 11.10
C LEU A 479 -28.58 5.89 10.37
N GLU A 480 -29.57 5.70 9.50
CA GLU A 480 -29.73 4.49 8.69
C GLU A 480 -28.65 4.35 7.59
N LEU A 481 -27.99 5.43 7.16
CA LEU A 481 -27.00 5.41 6.08
C LEU A 481 -25.83 4.46 6.32
N ARG A 482 -25.52 4.11 7.56
CA ARG A 482 -24.42 3.25 7.97
C ARG A 482 -24.86 1.89 8.48
N LYS A 483 -26.15 1.55 8.41
CA LYS A 483 -26.58 0.20 8.70
C LYS A 483 -25.93 -0.76 7.73
N ILE A 484 -25.20 -1.74 8.27
CA ILE A 484 -24.75 -2.89 7.49
C ILE A 484 -26.02 -3.67 7.14
N PRO A 485 -26.39 -3.86 5.86
CA PRO A 485 -27.53 -4.68 5.54
C PRO A 485 -27.23 -6.09 6.02
N VAL A 486 -27.82 -6.48 7.13
CA VAL A 486 -28.02 -7.90 7.45
C VAL A 486 -28.89 -8.42 6.31
N MET A 487 -28.27 -9.24 5.46
CA MET A 487 -28.84 -9.90 4.29
C MET A 487 -30.36 -9.80 4.18
N THR A 488 -30.78 -9.17 3.14
CA THR A 488 -32.10 -9.05 2.53
C THR A 488 -32.64 -7.64 2.61
N VAL A 489 -32.30 -6.88 1.64
CA VAL A 489 -33.16 -6.08 0.75
C VAL A 489 -32.22 -5.32 -0.17
N ALA A 490 -32.27 -5.66 -1.43
CA ALA A 490 -31.76 -4.78 -2.48
C ALA A 490 -32.42 -3.41 -2.26
N VAL A 491 -31.68 -2.46 -1.71
CA VAL A 491 -32.08 -1.07 -1.78
C VAL A 491 -32.04 -0.74 -3.26
N ARG A 492 -33.21 -0.76 -3.87
CA ARG A 492 -33.40 -0.14 -5.19
C ARG A 492 -33.03 1.33 -5.03
N MET A 493 -31.82 1.65 -5.42
CA MET A 493 -31.47 2.98 -5.80
C MET A 493 -32.06 3.18 -7.21
N THR A 494 -33.24 3.74 -7.27
CA THR A 494 -33.76 4.37 -8.49
C THR A 494 -33.29 5.80 -8.50
#